data_5475a55526032419cf9dee4436da3d80
#
_entry.id   5475a55526032419cf9dee4436da3d80
#
_cell.length_a   1.000
_cell.length_b   1.000
_cell.length_c   1.000
_cell.angle_alpha   90.00
_cell.angle_beta   90.00
_cell.angle_gamma   90.00
#
_symmetry.space_group_name_H-M   'P 1'
#
loop_
_entity.id
_entity.type
_entity.pdbx_description
1 polymer ?
#
loop_
_entity_poly.entity_id
_entity_poly.type
_entity_poly.pdbx_seq_one_letter_code
_entity_poly.pdbx_strand_id
1 'polypeptide(L)'
;IISVKNYQLQSAIDDIKNLVHKNTIILPLLNGIVAKDILQDAFKDNQVLYGLAIKIDAVKIGNKITQTNSAIIQFGDANNKEMSEGVLAVKNLLNDAKINNQVFEDMIKTVWTKWMLNIGLNQVSAISAATYGVIKNTPELLTLVDKAMKEVMNVSQVCDINLGDRNWQSVQDVISTL
;
A
#
# COMPACT_ATOMS: atom_id res chain seq x y z
N ILE A 1 -12.64 4.22 -6.14
CA ILE A 1 -11.37 3.47 -5.94
C ILE A 1 -10.51 3.67 -7.18
N ILE A 2 -9.22 3.99 -6.99
CA ILE A 2 -8.24 4.15 -8.06
C ILE A 2 -7.18 3.04 -7.91
N SER A 3 -7.05 2.19 -8.94
CA SER A 3 -6.15 1.04 -8.94
C SER A 3 -5.47 0.91 -10.31
N VAL A 4 -4.66 1.91 -10.65
CA VAL A 4 -3.85 1.96 -11.88
C VAL A 4 -2.37 1.88 -11.53
N LYS A 5 -1.49 1.83 -12.53
CA LYS A 5 -0.05 2.00 -12.30
C LYS A 5 0.29 3.47 -12.08
N ASN A 6 1.33 3.78 -11.31
CA ASN A 6 1.70 5.15 -10.96
C ASN A 6 1.85 6.07 -12.19
N TYR A 7 2.45 5.55 -13.28
CA TYR A 7 2.61 6.32 -14.51
C TYR A 7 1.28 6.61 -15.26
N GLN A 8 0.17 5.95 -14.87
CA GLN A 8 -1.16 6.18 -15.41
C GLN A 8 -2.01 7.10 -14.50
N LEU A 9 -1.51 7.48 -13.33
CA LEU A 9 -2.30 8.19 -12.33
C LEU A 9 -2.80 9.54 -12.84
N GLN A 10 -1.95 10.30 -13.57
CA GLN A 10 -2.35 11.58 -14.13
C GLN A 10 -3.48 11.44 -15.16
N SER A 11 -3.38 10.46 -16.07
CA SER A 11 -4.45 10.18 -17.03
C SER A 11 -5.75 9.78 -16.32
N ALA A 12 -5.66 8.95 -15.29
CA ALA A 12 -6.83 8.56 -14.51
C ALA A 12 -7.49 9.76 -13.80
N ILE A 13 -6.70 10.72 -13.29
CA ILE A 13 -7.21 11.97 -12.72
C ILE A 13 -8.00 12.77 -13.77
N ASP A 14 -7.42 12.92 -14.97
CA ASP A 14 -8.06 13.66 -16.06
C ASP A 14 -9.38 13.02 -16.52
N ASP A 15 -9.41 11.69 -16.56
CA ASP A 15 -10.61 10.93 -16.94
C ASP A 15 -11.75 11.05 -15.93
N ILE A 16 -11.43 11.08 -14.63
CA ILE A 16 -12.46 11.08 -13.57
C ILE A 16 -12.88 12.46 -13.08
N LYS A 17 -12.16 13.53 -13.41
CA LYS A 17 -12.40 14.88 -12.83
C LYS A 17 -13.86 15.37 -12.95
N ASN A 18 -14.54 15.00 -14.02
CA ASN A 18 -15.94 15.37 -14.23
C ASN A 18 -16.94 14.44 -13.50
N LEU A 19 -16.46 13.35 -12.90
CA LEU A 19 -17.26 12.39 -12.12
C LEU A 19 -17.12 12.62 -10.62
N VAL A 20 -16.12 13.41 -10.20
CA VAL A 20 -15.85 13.69 -8.79
C VAL A 20 -16.70 14.88 -8.34
N HIS A 21 -17.53 14.65 -7.32
CA HIS A 21 -18.40 15.65 -6.70
C HIS A 21 -17.91 15.92 -5.27
N LYS A 22 -18.39 16.99 -4.64
CA LYS A 22 -17.96 17.45 -3.29
C LYS A 22 -18.00 16.37 -2.20
N ASN A 23 -18.88 15.38 -2.34
CA ASN A 23 -19.03 14.29 -1.36
C ASN A 23 -18.33 12.99 -1.80
N THR A 24 -17.56 13.02 -2.90
CA THR A 24 -16.82 11.86 -3.37
C THR A 24 -15.62 11.61 -2.47
N ILE A 25 -15.50 10.39 -1.95
CA ILE A 25 -14.32 9.91 -1.22
C ILE A 25 -13.44 9.15 -2.19
N ILE A 26 -12.15 9.44 -2.20
CA ILE A 26 -11.20 8.83 -3.13
C ILE A 26 -10.27 7.88 -2.34
N LEU A 27 -10.22 6.62 -2.79
CA LEU A 27 -9.38 5.60 -2.20
C LEU A 27 -8.37 5.06 -3.24
N PRO A 28 -7.09 5.46 -3.18
CA PRO A 28 -6.04 4.88 -4.00
C PRO A 28 -5.61 3.51 -3.45
N LEU A 29 -5.45 2.53 -4.33
CA LEU A 29 -4.90 1.20 -4.01
C LEU A 29 -3.64 0.91 -4.85
N LEU A 30 -2.85 1.95 -5.11
CA LEU A 30 -1.58 1.84 -5.81
C LEU A 30 -0.45 1.46 -4.86
N ASN A 31 0.58 0.81 -5.39
CA ASN A 31 1.84 0.65 -4.65
C ASN A 31 2.61 1.97 -4.59
N GLY A 32 3.38 2.16 -3.52
CA GLY A 32 4.14 3.39 -3.27
C GLY A 32 3.48 4.28 -2.23
N ILE A 33 4.04 5.46 -2.03
CA ILE A 33 3.67 6.39 -0.95
C ILE A 33 3.11 7.72 -1.44
N VAL A 34 3.14 8.01 -2.75
CA VAL A 34 2.86 9.36 -3.31
C VAL A 34 1.43 9.53 -3.84
N ALA A 35 0.71 8.43 -4.11
CA ALA A 35 -0.58 8.49 -4.82
C ALA A 35 -1.64 9.32 -4.08
N LYS A 36 -1.66 9.23 -2.74
CA LYS A 36 -2.58 10.02 -1.90
C LYS A 36 -2.35 11.52 -2.06
N ASP A 37 -1.12 11.97 -2.04
CA ASP A 37 -0.78 13.39 -2.11
C ASP A 37 -1.07 13.96 -3.50
N ILE A 38 -0.72 13.24 -4.57
CA ILE A 38 -1.05 13.62 -5.95
C ILE A 38 -2.56 13.76 -6.14
N LEU A 39 -3.34 12.81 -5.60
CA LEU A 39 -4.80 12.87 -5.68
C LEU A 39 -5.40 13.98 -4.82
N GLN A 40 -4.83 14.25 -3.65
CA GLN A 40 -5.28 15.35 -2.80
C GLN A 40 -5.02 16.72 -3.44
N ASP A 41 -3.89 16.88 -4.14
CA ASP A 41 -3.58 18.09 -4.89
C ASP A 41 -4.53 18.32 -6.06
N ALA A 42 -4.94 17.23 -6.73
CA ALA A 42 -5.89 17.28 -7.84
C ALA A 42 -7.34 17.52 -7.38
N PHE A 43 -7.72 17.01 -6.21
CA PHE A 43 -9.08 17.04 -5.65
C PHE A 43 -9.07 17.65 -4.25
N LYS A 44 -8.73 18.94 -4.16
CA LYS A 44 -8.46 19.67 -2.90
C LYS A 44 -9.62 19.64 -1.91
N ASP A 45 -10.85 19.68 -2.41
CA ASP A 45 -12.06 19.74 -1.58
C ASP A 45 -12.63 18.36 -1.22
N ASN A 46 -11.98 17.28 -1.70
CA ASN A 46 -12.42 15.92 -1.46
C ASN A 46 -11.59 15.24 -0.38
N GLN A 47 -12.19 14.30 0.32
CA GLN A 47 -11.44 13.41 1.19
C GLN A 47 -10.73 12.35 0.35
N VAL A 48 -9.40 12.35 0.40
CA VAL A 48 -8.56 11.31 -0.19
C VAL A 48 -7.94 10.52 0.94
N LEU A 49 -8.28 9.24 1.02
CA LEU A 49 -7.79 8.34 2.05
C LEU A 49 -6.40 7.78 1.69
N TYR A 50 -5.64 7.38 2.68
CA TYR A 50 -4.55 6.43 2.48
C TYR A 50 -5.14 5.06 2.21
N GLY A 51 -4.54 4.30 1.29
CA GLY A 51 -5.02 2.97 0.96
C GLY A 51 -3.91 2.07 0.40
N LEU A 52 -4.01 0.80 0.73
CA LEU A 52 -3.13 -0.25 0.21
C LEU A 52 -3.84 -1.59 0.26
N ALA A 53 -3.39 -2.54 -0.54
CA ALA A 53 -3.88 -3.92 -0.48
C ALA A 53 -2.73 -4.88 -0.19
N ILE A 54 -2.97 -5.85 0.68
CA ILE A 54 -1.99 -6.88 1.06
C ILE A 54 -2.54 -8.28 0.79
N LYS A 55 -1.67 -9.29 0.85
CA LYS A 55 -2.00 -10.71 0.62
C LYS A 55 -2.65 -10.96 -0.75
N ILE A 56 -2.25 -10.19 -1.77
CA ILE A 56 -2.69 -10.40 -3.15
C ILE A 56 -1.78 -11.45 -3.78
N ASP A 57 -2.37 -12.53 -4.25
CA ASP A 57 -1.70 -13.63 -4.96
C ASP A 57 -2.35 -13.91 -6.32
N ALA A 58 -2.97 -12.89 -6.90
CA ALA A 58 -3.70 -13.04 -8.16
C ALA A 58 -2.78 -13.34 -9.35
N VAL A 59 -3.08 -14.42 -10.06
CA VAL A 59 -2.40 -14.81 -11.31
C VAL A 59 -3.35 -14.64 -12.48
N LYS A 60 -2.90 -13.95 -13.53
CA LYS A 60 -3.66 -13.76 -14.77
C LYS A 60 -3.04 -14.59 -15.90
N ILE A 61 -3.82 -15.49 -16.49
CA ILE A 61 -3.45 -16.25 -17.68
C ILE A 61 -4.53 -16.00 -18.75
N GLY A 62 -4.19 -15.30 -19.80
CA GLY A 62 -5.15 -14.83 -20.79
C GLY A 62 -6.22 -13.93 -20.15
N ASN A 63 -7.49 -14.33 -20.24
CA ASN A 63 -8.62 -13.62 -19.62
C ASN A 63 -9.07 -14.22 -18.28
N LYS A 64 -8.38 -15.26 -17.80
CA LYS A 64 -8.68 -15.91 -16.53
C LYS A 64 -7.80 -15.33 -15.43
N ILE A 65 -8.44 -14.85 -14.34
CA ILE A 65 -7.76 -14.44 -13.10
C ILE A 65 -8.07 -15.49 -12.05
N THR A 66 -7.03 -16.00 -11.40
CA THR A 66 -7.14 -16.94 -10.28
C THR A 66 -6.49 -16.30 -9.04
N GLN A 67 -7.17 -16.38 -7.92
CA GLN A 67 -6.69 -15.91 -6.61
C GLN A 67 -6.89 -17.03 -5.60
N THR A 68 -5.88 -17.32 -4.79
CA THR A 68 -5.93 -18.38 -3.75
C THR A 68 -6.17 -17.81 -2.37
N ASN A 69 -5.68 -16.59 -2.08
CA ASN A 69 -5.86 -15.91 -0.82
C ASN A 69 -6.80 -14.71 -0.94
N SER A 70 -7.62 -14.48 0.09
CA SER A 70 -8.41 -13.25 0.17
C SER A 70 -7.51 -12.07 0.50
N ALA A 71 -7.43 -11.10 -0.43
CA ALA A 71 -6.74 -9.84 -0.17
C ALA A 71 -7.39 -9.07 0.98
N ILE A 72 -6.61 -8.19 1.61
CA ILE A 72 -7.10 -7.27 2.65
C ILE A 72 -6.82 -5.84 2.17
N ILE A 73 -7.85 -4.99 2.17
CA ILE A 73 -7.70 -3.56 1.94
C ILE A 73 -7.43 -2.89 3.30
N GLN A 74 -6.30 -2.21 3.43
CA GLN A 74 -5.98 -1.37 4.57
C GLN A 74 -6.12 0.08 4.14
N PHE A 75 -6.87 0.88 4.90
CA PHE A 75 -7.18 2.25 4.51
C PHE A 75 -7.55 3.11 5.71
N GLY A 76 -7.60 4.43 5.50
CA GLY A 76 -8.04 5.40 6.49
C GLY A 76 -7.47 6.79 6.24
N ASP A 77 -7.77 7.70 7.15
CA ASP A 77 -7.10 8.99 7.25
C ASP A 77 -5.65 8.82 7.75
N ALA A 78 -4.86 9.87 7.76
CA ALA A 78 -3.51 9.84 8.32
C ALA A 78 -3.50 9.32 9.76
N ASN A 79 -4.46 9.77 10.56
CA ASN A 79 -4.67 9.34 11.95
C ASN A 79 -6.14 8.94 12.14
N ASN A 80 -6.37 7.73 12.65
CA ASN A 80 -7.70 7.16 12.87
C ASN A 80 -7.94 6.79 14.34
N LYS A 81 -7.41 7.56 15.30
CA LYS A 81 -7.81 7.42 16.72
C LYS A 81 -9.33 7.54 16.84
N GLU A 82 -9.88 8.48 16.08
CA GLU A 82 -11.31 8.59 15.81
C GLU A 82 -11.51 8.49 14.29
N MET A 83 -12.37 7.58 13.86
CA MET A 83 -12.65 7.41 12.43
C MET A 83 -13.56 8.53 11.95
N SER A 84 -13.18 9.22 10.86
CA SER A 84 -14.05 10.18 10.19
C SER A 84 -15.27 9.51 9.56
N GLU A 85 -16.30 10.32 9.25
CA GLU A 85 -17.50 9.85 8.54
C GLU A 85 -17.15 9.17 7.21
N GLY A 86 -16.17 9.70 6.48
CA GLY A 86 -15.71 9.12 5.23
C GLY A 86 -15.04 7.76 5.40
N VAL A 87 -14.20 7.60 6.43
CA VAL A 87 -13.59 6.30 6.74
C VAL A 87 -14.67 5.28 7.12
N LEU A 88 -15.64 5.68 7.94
CA LEU A 88 -16.78 4.82 8.31
C LEU A 88 -17.63 4.43 7.10
N ALA A 89 -17.92 5.37 6.20
CA ALA A 89 -18.69 5.10 4.98
C ALA A 89 -17.98 4.06 4.08
N VAL A 90 -16.66 4.22 3.85
CA VAL A 90 -15.88 3.26 3.06
C VAL A 90 -15.79 1.91 3.76
N LYS A 91 -15.62 1.88 5.08
CA LYS A 91 -15.58 0.65 5.87
C LYS A 91 -16.89 -0.15 5.75
N ASN A 92 -18.03 0.54 5.88
CA ASN A 92 -19.34 -0.07 5.74
C ASN A 92 -19.55 -0.62 4.32
N LEU A 93 -19.21 0.17 3.29
CA LEU A 93 -19.28 -0.26 1.89
C LEU A 93 -18.47 -1.54 1.62
N LEU A 94 -17.24 -1.61 2.13
CA LEU A 94 -16.38 -2.78 1.96
C LEU A 94 -16.92 -3.99 2.73
N ASN A 95 -17.47 -3.78 3.92
CA ASN A 95 -18.12 -4.83 4.72
C ASN A 95 -19.35 -5.41 4.01
N ASP A 96 -20.23 -4.54 3.49
CA ASP A 96 -21.43 -4.94 2.74
C ASP A 96 -21.06 -5.71 1.47
N ALA A 97 -19.96 -5.31 0.82
CA ALA A 97 -19.37 -6.02 -0.32
C ALA A 97 -18.61 -7.30 0.07
N LYS A 98 -18.52 -7.65 1.36
CA LYS A 98 -17.76 -8.78 1.90
C LYS A 98 -16.28 -8.76 1.51
N ILE A 99 -15.71 -7.57 1.40
CA ILE A 99 -14.28 -7.35 1.14
C ILE A 99 -13.56 -7.20 2.47
N ASN A 100 -12.56 -8.04 2.72
CA ASN A 100 -11.75 -7.94 3.93
C ASN A 100 -11.05 -6.58 3.99
N ASN A 101 -11.22 -5.89 5.11
CA ASN A 101 -10.65 -4.57 5.26
C ASN A 101 -10.20 -4.30 6.70
N GLN A 102 -9.26 -3.38 6.86
CA GLN A 102 -8.73 -2.95 8.15
C GLN A 102 -8.44 -1.45 8.12
N VAL A 103 -8.73 -0.77 9.23
CA VAL A 103 -8.32 0.62 9.47
C VAL A 103 -7.29 0.63 10.59
N PHE A 104 -6.12 1.20 10.33
CA PHE A 104 -5.07 1.35 11.34
C PHE A 104 -5.06 2.78 11.89
N GLU A 105 -4.62 2.94 13.13
CA GLU A 105 -4.51 4.25 13.78
C GLU A 105 -3.61 5.21 13.00
N ASP A 106 -2.46 4.73 12.53
CA ASP A 106 -1.47 5.50 11.76
C ASP A 106 -1.31 4.90 10.36
N MET A 107 -2.08 5.43 9.40
CA MET A 107 -2.00 4.96 8.01
C MET A 107 -0.75 5.43 7.29
N ILE A 108 -0.14 6.52 7.69
CA ILE A 108 1.14 6.97 7.11
C ILE A 108 2.20 5.91 7.36
N LYS A 109 2.40 5.50 8.62
CA LYS A 109 3.36 4.44 8.95
C LYS A 109 2.99 3.11 8.30
N THR A 110 1.70 2.79 8.20
CA THR A 110 1.23 1.56 7.56
C THR A 110 1.63 1.51 6.08
N VAL A 111 1.41 2.60 5.34
CA VAL A 111 1.80 2.71 3.92
C VAL A 111 3.33 2.64 3.75
N TRP A 112 4.08 3.35 4.58
CA TRP A 112 5.54 3.34 4.55
C TRP A 112 6.13 1.97 4.91
N THR A 113 5.54 1.27 5.87
CA THR A 113 5.94 -0.09 6.25
C THR A 113 5.77 -1.07 5.07
N LYS A 114 4.63 -0.99 4.36
CA LYS A 114 4.43 -1.77 3.14
C LYS A 114 5.41 -1.38 2.04
N TRP A 115 5.70 -0.09 1.89
CA TRP A 115 6.68 0.38 0.91
C TRP A 115 8.08 -0.14 1.23
N MET A 116 8.48 -0.18 2.49
CA MET A 116 9.74 -0.78 2.94
C MET A 116 9.84 -2.26 2.54
N LEU A 117 8.76 -3.04 2.75
CA LEU A 117 8.67 -4.43 2.28
C LEU A 117 8.85 -4.53 0.75
N ASN A 118 8.17 -3.66 -0.01
CA ASN A 118 8.26 -3.66 -1.46
C ASN A 118 9.68 -3.30 -1.95
N ILE A 119 10.33 -2.31 -1.36
CA ILE A 119 11.70 -1.93 -1.71
C ILE A 119 12.66 -3.06 -1.37
N GLY A 120 12.54 -3.66 -0.20
CA GLY A 120 13.39 -4.80 0.19
C GLY A 120 13.19 -6.00 -0.72
N LEU A 121 12.01 -6.59 -0.73
CA LEU A 121 11.78 -7.86 -1.43
C LEU A 121 11.64 -7.71 -2.95
N ASN A 122 10.79 -6.78 -3.43
CA ASN A 122 10.49 -6.72 -4.86
C ASN A 122 11.71 -6.27 -5.67
N GLN A 123 12.49 -5.31 -5.17
CA GLN A 123 13.69 -4.84 -5.86
C GLN A 123 14.76 -5.93 -5.89
N VAL A 124 15.02 -6.59 -4.75
CA VAL A 124 15.99 -7.68 -4.69
C VAL A 124 15.55 -8.84 -5.56
N SER A 125 14.27 -9.22 -5.54
CA SER A 125 13.72 -10.25 -6.42
C SER A 125 13.92 -9.91 -7.90
N ALA A 126 13.66 -8.66 -8.29
CA ALA A 126 13.81 -8.21 -9.67
C ALA A 126 15.27 -8.23 -10.15
N ILE A 127 16.20 -7.77 -9.30
CA ILE A 127 17.63 -7.70 -9.65
C ILE A 127 18.28 -9.10 -9.70
N SER A 128 17.91 -9.96 -8.74
CA SER A 128 18.49 -11.32 -8.62
C SER A 128 17.77 -12.37 -9.47
N ALA A 129 16.61 -12.03 -10.06
CA ALA A 129 15.67 -12.97 -10.69
C ALA A 129 15.27 -14.13 -9.76
N ALA A 130 15.32 -13.92 -8.44
CA ALA A 130 15.03 -14.93 -7.42
C ALA A 130 13.58 -14.77 -6.91
N THR A 131 12.92 -15.89 -6.65
CA THR A 131 11.63 -15.89 -5.94
C THR A 131 11.83 -15.53 -4.47
N TYR A 132 10.77 -15.12 -3.78
CA TYR A 132 10.84 -14.80 -2.35
C TYR A 132 11.31 -15.99 -1.50
N GLY A 133 10.87 -17.21 -1.84
CA GLY A 133 11.35 -18.42 -1.18
C GLY A 133 12.85 -18.66 -1.34
N VAL A 134 13.42 -18.30 -2.51
CA VAL A 134 14.89 -18.35 -2.72
C VAL A 134 15.57 -17.27 -1.91
N ILE A 135 15.05 -16.03 -1.91
CA ILE A 135 15.60 -14.91 -1.13
C ILE A 135 15.65 -15.26 0.35
N LYS A 136 14.57 -15.80 0.90
CA LYS A 136 14.46 -16.20 2.31
C LYS A 136 15.55 -17.21 2.72
N ASN A 137 15.93 -18.10 1.82
CA ASN A 137 16.89 -19.18 2.09
C ASN A 137 18.32 -18.84 1.64
N THR A 138 18.59 -17.60 1.20
CA THR A 138 19.91 -17.16 0.71
C THR A 138 20.40 -15.99 1.58
N PRO A 139 21.37 -16.21 2.50
CA PRO A 139 21.82 -15.18 3.44
C PRO A 139 22.32 -13.89 2.78
N GLU A 140 22.97 -13.98 1.62
CA GLU A 140 23.48 -12.84 0.87
C GLU A 140 22.33 -11.97 0.33
N LEU A 141 21.25 -12.61 -0.17
CA LEU A 141 20.06 -11.89 -0.64
C LEU A 141 19.28 -11.28 0.52
N LEU A 142 19.15 -11.96 1.65
CA LEU A 142 18.57 -11.38 2.87
C LEU A 142 19.36 -10.16 3.35
N THR A 143 20.68 -10.21 3.30
CA THR A 143 21.54 -9.06 3.63
C THR A 143 21.26 -7.88 2.71
N LEU A 144 21.00 -8.13 1.42
CA LEU A 144 20.64 -7.07 0.45
C LEU A 144 19.26 -6.51 0.73
N VAL A 145 18.27 -7.36 1.08
CA VAL A 145 16.93 -6.92 1.52
C VAL A 145 17.03 -6.01 2.73
N ASP A 146 17.79 -6.39 3.75
CA ASP A 146 17.99 -5.60 4.97
C ASP A 146 18.62 -4.23 4.68
N LYS A 147 19.61 -4.18 3.78
CA LYS A 147 20.23 -2.91 3.37
C LYS A 147 19.22 -2.01 2.66
N ALA A 148 18.46 -2.54 1.72
CA ALA A 148 17.42 -1.77 1.00
C ALA A 148 16.32 -1.27 1.95
N MET A 149 15.90 -2.08 2.92
CA MET A 149 14.95 -1.67 3.96
C MET A 149 15.51 -0.56 4.87
N LYS A 150 16.81 -0.63 5.24
CA LYS A 150 17.48 0.43 6.03
C LYS A 150 17.52 1.75 5.27
N GLU A 151 17.69 1.74 3.96
CA GLU A 151 17.60 2.95 3.13
C GLU A 151 16.22 3.60 3.25
N VAL A 152 15.14 2.80 3.21
CA VAL A 152 13.78 3.32 3.44
C VAL A 152 13.62 3.92 4.83
N MET A 153 14.17 3.30 5.87
CA MET A 153 14.17 3.85 7.23
C MET A 153 14.87 5.21 7.28
N ASN A 154 16.02 5.34 6.63
CA ASN A 154 16.76 6.61 6.57
C ASN A 154 15.96 7.71 5.83
N VAL A 155 15.35 7.36 4.69
CA VAL A 155 14.50 8.30 3.94
C VAL A 155 13.28 8.71 4.77
N SER A 156 12.66 7.78 5.49
CA SER A 156 11.51 8.08 6.34
C SER A 156 11.83 9.12 7.43
N GLN A 157 13.03 9.07 8.01
CA GLN A 157 13.49 10.05 9.00
C GLN A 157 13.63 11.47 8.39
N VAL A 158 14.15 11.56 7.16
CA VAL A 158 14.26 12.85 6.45
C VAL A 158 12.88 13.44 6.12
N CYS A 159 11.87 12.56 5.96
CA CYS A 159 10.47 12.96 5.72
C CYS A 159 9.66 13.14 7.02
N ASP A 160 10.31 13.21 8.19
CA ASP A 160 9.65 13.29 9.50
C ASP A 160 8.69 12.14 9.81
N ILE A 161 8.90 10.98 9.16
CA ILE A 161 8.12 9.77 9.41
C ILE A 161 8.98 8.80 10.21
N ASN A 162 8.67 8.73 11.50
CA ASN A 162 9.40 7.85 12.40
C ASN A 162 8.90 6.41 12.30
N LEU A 163 9.52 5.63 11.39
CA LEU A 163 9.38 4.19 11.37
C LEU A 163 10.28 3.62 12.49
N GLY A 164 9.67 3.00 13.50
CA GLY A 164 10.39 2.40 14.62
C GLY A 164 10.64 0.90 14.43
N ASP A 165 11.27 0.30 15.45
CA ASP A 165 11.61 -1.13 15.46
C ASP A 165 10.40 -2.04 15.22
N ARG A 166 9.21 -1.65 15.66
CA ARG A 166 7.97 -2.42 15.41
C ARG A 166 7.64 -2.53 13.93
N ASN A 167 7.86 -1.45 13.16
CA ASN A 167 7.63 -1.46 11.71
C ASN A 167 8.66 -2.36 11.02
N TRP A 168 9.92 -2.28 11.43
CA TRP A 168 10.98 -3.17 10.98
C TRP A 168 10.62 -4.64 11.27
N GLN A 169 10.31 -4.96 12.53
CA GLN A 169 9.99 -6.33 12.95
C GLN A 169 8.78 -6.88 12.19
N SER A 170 7.73 -6.08 11.98
CA SER A 170 6.57 -6.53 11.22
C SER A 170 6.88 -6.95 9.79
N VAL A 171 7.86 -6.30 9.14
CA VAL A 171 8.33 -6.69 7.80
C VAL A 171 9.19 -7.96 7.87
N GLN A 172 10.06 -8.09 8.87
CA GLN A 172 10.85 -9.31 9.10
C GLN A 172 9.94 -10.52 9.35
N ASP A 173 8.86 -10.34 10.11
CA ASP A 173 7.87 -11.40 10.35
C ASP A 173 7.21 -11.85 9.03
N VAL A 174 6.84 -10.92 8.16
CA VAL A 174 6.32 -11.25 6.82
C VAL A 174 7.36 -12.05 6.03
N ILE A 175 8.61 -11.59 5.97
CA ILE A 175 9.69 -12.27 5.25
C ILE A 175 9.90 -13.70 5.78
N SER A 176 9.82 -13.89 7.09
CA SER A 176 9.99 -15.21 7.71
C SER A 176 8.89 -16.21 7.36
N THR A 177 7.71 -15.74 6.96
CA THR A 177 6.55 -16.57 6.60
C THR A 177 6.38 -16.85 5.11
N LEU A 178 7.23 -16.27 4.27
CA LEU A 178 7.19 -16.42 2.80
C LEU A 178 7.49 -17.83 2.31
#